data_a1fd9fd4849fbe8219b68d964223affd
#
_entry.id   a1fd9fd4849fbe8219b68d964223affd
#
_cell.length_a   1.000
_cell.length_b   1.000
_cell.length_c   1.000
_cell.angle_alpha   90.00
_cell.angle_beta   90.00
_cell.angle_gamma   90.00
#
_symmetry.space_group_name_H-M   'P 1'
#
loop_
_entity.id
_entity.type
_entity.pdbx_description
1 polymer ?
#
loop_
_entity_poly.entity_id
_entity_poly.type
_entity_poly.pdbx_seq_one_letter_code
_entity_poly.pdbx_strand_id
1 'polypeptide(L)'
;AKIRKTEEKAKTNLLTKQKFSFDSNGKLANCESRDASQCEIFIVEGDSAGGSAKTARNRNFQAILPIRGKILNVEKATIDKVLANAEIKTMINAFGCGFSEGFGNDFDISKLRYDKIIIMADADVDGAHISTLLLTLFYRFMPELISEGHVYIAMPPLYKAIPSKGQEEYLYDDAALAKYRKRQKGNFTLQRYKGLGEMDAEQLWE
;
A
#
# COMPACT_ATOMS: atom_id res chain seq x y z
N ALA A 1 1.18 6.12 -38.57
CA ALA A 1 0.72 4.72 -38.44
C ALA A 1 1.88 3.75 -38.13
N LYS A 2 3.05 3.85 -38.79
CA LYS A 2 4.20 2.96 -38.51
C LYS A 2 4.80 3.17 -37.09
N ILE A 3 4.92 4.41 -36.62
CA ILE A 3 5.49 4.76 -35.30
C ILE A 3 4.62 4.20 -34.17
N ARG A 4 3.29 4.37 -34.24
CA ARG A 4 2.35 3.80 -33.28
C ARG A 4 2.44 2.27 -33.18
N LYS A 5 2.54 1.56 -34.34
CA LYS A 5 2.70 0.09 -34.35
C LYS A 5 4.01 -0.39 -33.75
N THR A 6 5.09 0.40 -33.88
CA THR A 6 6.40 0.05 -33.31
C THR A 6 6.40 0.27 -31.79
N GLU A 7 5.75 1.33 -31.30
CA GLU A 7 5.53 1.60 -29.88
C GLU A 7 4.63 0.54 -29.23
N GLU A 8 3.53 0.15 -29.89
CA GLU A 8 2.66 -0.95 -29.45
C GLU A 8 3.41 -2.27 -29.33
N LYS A 9 4.22 -2.64 -30.36
CA LYS A 9 5.03 -3.86 -30.31
C LYS A 9 6.11 -3.82 -29.24
N ALA A 10 6.75 -2.69 -28.99
CA ALA A 10 7.72 -2.53 -27.93
C ALA A 10 7.06 -2.66 -26.55
N LYS A 11 5.87 -2.09 -26.36
CA LYS A 11 5.08 -2.18 -25.12
C LYS A 11 4.56 -3.59 -24.87
N THR A 12 4.04 -4.27 -25.89
CA THR A 12 3.60 -5.67 -25.81
C THR A 12 4.78 -6.60 -25.46
N ASN A 13 5.97 -6.34 -26.03
CA ASN A 13 7.17 -7.13 -25.71
C ASN A 13 7.72 -6.89 -24.29
N LEU A 14 7.56 -5.68 -23.73
CA LEU A 14 7.96 -5.40 -22.35
C LEU A 14 7.05 -6.09 -21.33
N LEU A 15 5.75 -6.19 -21.63
CA LEU A 15 4.76 -6.81 -20.76
C LEU A 15 4.68 -8.34 -20.96
N THR A 16 4.82 -8.85 -22.20
CA THR A 16 4.71 -10.29 -22.48
C THR A 16 6.00 -11.07 -22.28
N LYS A 17 7.19 -10.45 -22.36
CA LYS A 17 8.47 -11.11 -22.04
C LYS A 17 8.69 -11.31 -20.54
N GLN A 18 7.98 -10.62 -19.68
CA GLN A 18 7.93 -10.95 -18.27
C GLN A 18 6.84 -12.00 -18.08
N LYS A 19 7.21 -13.30 -18.15
CA LYS A 19 6.44 -14.33 -17.45
C LYS A 19 6.21 -13.79 -16.06
N PHE A 20 4.94 -13.52 -15.72
CA PHE A 20 4.53 -13.10 -14.37
C PHE A 20 4.95 -14.19 -13.38
N SER A 21 6.22 -14.25 -13.03
CA SER A 21 6.65 -15.05 -11.91
C SER A 21 6.29 -14.28 -10.65
N PHE A 22 5.62 -14.93 -9.75
CA PHE A 22 5.26 -14.43 -8.43
C PHE A 22 6.46 -13.90 -7.63
N ASP A 23 7.68 -14.09 -8.11
CA ASP A 23 8.95 -13.90 -7.43
C ASP A 23 9.81 -12.75 -7.98
N SER A 24 9.28 -11.89 -8.80
CA SER A 24 10.09 -10.80 -9.33
C SER A 24 10.42 -9.77 -8.26
N ASN A 25 11.31 -10.02 -7.38
CA ASN A 25 12.16 -9.15 -6.57
C ASN A 25 12.20 -9.48 -5.07
N GLY A 26 11.58 -10.56 -4.58
CA GLY A 26 11.62 -10.94 -3.14
C GLY A 26 10.98 -9.93 -2.17
N LYS A 27 10.34 -8.87 -2.70
CA LYS A 27 9.72 -7.82 -1.88
C LYS A 27 8.32 -8.19 -1.41
N LEU A 28 7.52 -8.81 -2.28
CA LEU A 28 6.15 -9.21 -1.96
C LEU A 28 6.16 -10.42 -1.04
N ALA A 29 5.66 -10.26 0.17
CA ALA A 29 5.29 -11.37 1.03
C ALA A 29 3.82 -11.72 0.78
N ASN A 30 3.56 -12.65 -0.14
CA ASN A 30 2.21 -13.01 -0.53
C ASN A 30 1.47 -13.81 0.55
N CYS A 31 0.15 -13.88 0.46
CA CYS A 31 -0.70 -14.74 1.29
C CYS A 31 -0.85 -16.14 0.68
N GLU A 32 -1.31 -17.10 1.48
CA GLU A 32 -1.46 -18.49 1.09
C GLU A 32 -2.77 -18.75 0.34
N SER A 33 -3.85 -18.04 0.71
CA SER A 33 -5.15 -18.15 0.06
C SER A 33 -5.09 -17.70 -1.40
N ARG A 34 -5.82 -18.40 -2.24
CA ARG A 34 -6.05 -18.05 -3.65
C ARG A 34 -7.44 -17.46 -3.89
N ASP A 35 -8.27 -17.41 -2.87
CA ASP A 35 -9.57 -16.76 -2.91
C ASP A 35 -9.41 -15.25 -2.75
N ALA A 36 -9.46 -14.53 -3.87
CA ALA A 36 -9.26 -13.09 -3.90
C ALA A 36 -10.23 -12.33 -2.99
N SER A 37 -11.46 -12.84 -2.82
CA SER A 37 -12.49 -12.20 -1.99
C SER A 37 -12.13 -12.13 -0.49
N GLN A 38 -11.18 -12.96 -0.06
CA GLN A 38 -10.70 -13.02 1.33
C GLN A 38 -9.33 -12.35 1.50
N CYS A 39 -8.64 -12.05 0.39
CA CYS A 39 -7.27 -11.59 0.44
C CYS A 39 -7.17 -10.06 0.54
N GLU A 40 -6.19 -9.61 1.31
CA GLU A 40 -5.85 -8.21 1.50
C GLU A 40 -4.36 -8.00 1.19
N ILE A 41 -4.00 -6.89 0.56
CA ILE A 41 -2.60 -6.50 0.37
C ILE A 41 -2.34 -5.15 1.03
N PHE A 42 -1.32 -5.11 1.89
CA PHE A 42 -0.84 -3.90 2.53
C PHE A 42 0.36 -3.36 1.79
N ILE A 43 0.25 -2.17 1.23
CA ILE A 43 1.37 -1.43 0.65
C ILE A 43 1.97 -0.59 1.78
N VAL A 44 3.16 -0.98 2.24
CA VAL A 44 3.77 -0.43 3.46
C VAL A 44 4.97 0.43 3.11
N GLU A 45 5.02 1.64 3.67
CA GLU A 45 6.16 2.54 3.50
C GLU A 45 7.39 2.05 4.27
N GLY A 46 8.46 1.77 3.52
CA GLY A 46 9.77 1.40 4.07
C GLY A 46 9.93 -0.06 4.45
N ASP A 47 11.20 -0.46 4.53
CA ASP A 47 11.55 -1.86 4.83
C ASP A 47 11.38 -2.21 6.31
N SER A 48 11.60 -1.25 7.22
CA SER A 48 11.46 -1.47 8.67
C SER A 48 10.01 -1.80 9.02
N ALA A 49 9.08 -0.92 8.66
CA ALA A 49 7.66 -1.14 8.86
C ALA A 49 7.17 -2.37 8.08
N GLY A 50 7.68 -2.59 6.86
CA GLY A 50 7.41 -3.80 6.09
C GLY A 50 7.85 -5.08 6.79
N GLY A 51 8.96 -5.06 7.52
CA GLY A 51 9.45 -6.17 8.35
C GLY A 51 8.50 -6.49 9.50
N SER A 52 8.11 -5.48 10.28
CA SER A 52 7.15 -5.62 11.38
C SER A 52 5.79 -6.09 10.86
N ALA A 53 5.30 -5.52 9.76
CA ALA A 53 4.04 -5.93 9.14
C ALA A 53 4.06 -7.38 8.64
N LYS A 54 5.18 -7.85 8.07
CA LYS A 54 5.34 -9.26 7.67
C LYS A 54 5.26 -10.22 8.85
N THR A 55 5.71 -9.79 10.03
CA THR A 55 5.62 -10.58 11.27
C THR A 55 4.21 -10.54 11.84
N ALA A 56 3.57 -9.38 11.83
CA ALA A 56 2.23 -9.15 12.38
C ALA A 56 1.11 -9.83 11.60
N ARG A 57 1.23 -9.93 10.27
CA ARG A 57 0.15 -10.33 9.36
C ARG A 57 -0.40 -11.72 9.60
N ASN A 58 -1.65 -11.92 9.27
CA ASN A 58 -2.20 -13.25 9.04
C ASN A 58 -1.78 -13.77 7.65
N ARG A 59 -0.87 -14.73 7.62
CA ARG A 59 -0.30 -15.30 6.37
C ARG A 59 -1.34 -15.94 5.46
N ASN A 60 -2.46 -16.38 6.01
CA ASN A 60 -3.48 -17.06 5.21
C ASN A 60 -4.09 -16.12 4.16
N PHE A 61 -4.38 -14.86 4.53
CA PHE A 61 -5.11 -13.94 3.65
C PHE A 61 -4.50 -12.53 3.53
N GLN A 62 -3.46 -12.20 4.29
CA GLN A 62 -2.81 -10.89 4.23
C GLN A 62 -1.44 -10.96 3.54
N ALA A 63 -1.25 -10.15 2.51
CA ALA A 63 0.01 -9.95 1.81
C ALA A 63 0.63 -8.61 2.18
N ILE A 64 1.96 -8.53 2.22
CA ILE A 64 2.71 -7.31 2.51
C ILE A 64 3.61 -6.98 1.32
N LEU A 65 3.49 -5.77 0.82
CA LEU A 65 4.34 -5.19 -0.21
C LEU A 65 5.02 -3.94 0.32
N PRO A 66 6.27 -4.03 0.80
CA PRO A 66 7.05 -2.85 1.14
C PRO A 66 7.40 -2.06 -0.11
N ILE A 67 7.24 -0.74 -0.06
CA ILE A 67 7.66 0.19 -1.10
C ILE A 67 8.76 1.09 -0.56
N ARG A 68 9.79 1.34 -1.39
CA ARG A 68 10.95 2.16 -1.02
C ARG A 68 10.86 3.53 -1.66
N GLY A 69 11.12 4.55 -0.85
CA GLY A 69 11.32 5.91 -1.30
C GLY A 69 10.10 6.51 -2.02
N LYS A 70 10.34 7.61 -2.72
CA LYS A 70 9.29 8.31 -3.46
C LYS A 70 8.96 7.57 -4.75
N ILE A 71 7.70 7.18 -4.88
CA ILE A 71 7.17 6.61 -6.12
C ILE A 71 7.20 7.69 -7.20
N LEU A 72 7.37 7.26 -8.45
CA LEU A 72 7.31 8.16 -9.59
C LEU A 72 5.97 8.93 -9.59
N ASN A 73 6.03 10.26 -9.70
CA ASN A 73 4.84 11.05 -9.97
C ASN A 73 4.37 10.77 -11.41
N VAL A 74 3.28 10.02 -11.51
CA VAL A 74 2.74 9.55 -12.79
C VAL A 74 1.82 10.57 -13.47
N GLU A 75 1.52 11.70 -12.83
CA GLU A 75 0.59 12.71 -13.37
C GLU A 75 1.01 13.18 -14.77
N LYS A 76 2.31 13.45 -14.96
CA LYS A 76 2.89 13.91 -16.23
C LYS A 76 3.84 12.91 -16.87
N ALA A 77 4.00 11.73 -16.27
CA ALA A 77 4.92 10.73 -16.79
C ALA A 77 4.34 10.02 -18.01
N THR A 78 5.21 9.68 -18.95
CA THR A 78 4.86 8.81 -20.08
C THR A 78 4.69 7.37 -19.58
N ILE A 79 3.85 6.59 -20.27
CA ILE A 79 3.63 5.18 -19.93
C ILE A 79 4.93 4.39 -19.86
N ASP A 80 5.88 4.65 -20.76
CA ASP A 80 7.16 3.95 -20.78
C ASP A 80 7.96 4.20 -19.48
N LYS A 81 7.93 5.43 -18.95
CA LYS A 81 8.56 5.77 -17.65
C LYS A 81 7.84 5.10 -16.49
N VAL A 82 6.51 5.07 -16.54
CA VAL A 82 5.69 4.41 -15.50
C VAL A 82 6.01 2.91 -15.47
N LEU A 83 6.00 2.25 -16.63
CA LEU A 83 6.33 0.82 -16.75
C LEU A 83 7.81 0.50 -16.50
N ALA A 84 8.72 1.47 -16.62
CA ALA A 84 10.13 1.30 -16.25
C ALA A 84 10.36 1.32 -14.73
N ASN A 85 9.44 1.92 -13.96
CA ASN A 85 9.58 2.01 -12.50
C ASN A 85 9.39 0.64 -11.84
N ALA A 86 10.38 0.20 -11.05
CA ALA A 86 10.40 -1.13 -10.44
C ALA A 86 9.29 -1.32 -9.41
N GLU A 87 8.98 -0.29 -8.60
CA GLU A 87 7.93 -0.35 -7.58
C GLU A 87 6.54 -0.49 -8.23
N ILE A 88 6.29 0.29 -9.29
CA ILE A 88 5.03 0.22 -10.06
C ILE A 88 4.88 -1.15 -10.72
N LYS A 89 5.95 -1.67 -11.34
CA LYS A 89 5.93 -3.03 -11.91
C LYS A 89 5.57 -4.09 -10.88
N THR A 90 6.16 -4.00 -9.71
CA THR A 90 5.91 -4.95 -8.63
C THR A 90 4.45 -4.89 -8.19
N MET A 91 3.85 -3.70 -8.09
CA MET A 91 2.43 -3.54 -7.78
C MET A 91 1.52 -4.13 -8.86
N ILE A 92 1.76 -3.82 -10.14
CA ILE A 92 0.99 -4.36 -11.27
C ILE A 92 1.03 -5.89 -11.24
N ASN A 93 2.21 -6.47 -11.03
CA ASN A 93 2.37 -7.93 -10.96
C ASN A 93 1.66 -8.52 -9.73
N ALA A 94 1.73 -7.85 -8.58
CA ALA A 94 1.08 -8.31 -7.37
C ALA A 94 -0.45 -8.33 -7.52
N PHE A 95 -1.03 -7.26 -8.06
CA PHE A 95 -2.49 -7.17 -8.24
C PHE A 95 -3.03 -8.15 -9.27
N GLY A 96 -2.28 -8.43 -10.33
CA GLY A 96 -2.64 -9.43 -11.35
C GLY A 96 -3.78 -9.04 -12.28
N CYS A 97 -4.30 -7.82 -12.17
CA CYS A 97 -5.45 -7.33 -12.93
C CYS A 97 -5.09 -6.51 -14.19
N GLY A 98 -3.81 -6.45 -14.55
CA GLY A 98 -3.36 -5.67 -15.71
C GLY A 98 -3.18 -4.19 -15.41
N PHE A 99 -3.05 -3.40 -16.47
CA PHE A 99 -2.65 -2.00 -16.37
C PHE A 99 -3.05 -1.24 -17.62
N SER A 100 -3.98 -0.31 -17.54
CA SER A 100 -4.41 0.60 -18.61
C SER A 100 -4.94 -0.08 -19.90
N GLU A 101 -5.86 0.56 -20.58
CA GLU A 101 -6.43 0.08 -21.84
C GLU A 101 -5.46 0.25 -23.02
N GLY A 102 -5.57 -0.65 -24.01
CA GLY A 102 -4.93 -0.52 -25.31
C GLY A 102 -3.48 -0.99 -25.41
N PHE A 103 -2.95 -1.71 -24.41
CA PHE A 103 -1.54 -2.15 -24.36
C PHE A 103 -1.33 -3.66 -24.28
N GLY A 104 -2.35 -4.45 -24.62
CA GLY A 104 -2.25 -5.92 -24.65
C GLY A 104 -2.26 -6.61 -23.27
N ASN A 105 -2.34 -5.83 -22.21
CA ASN A 105 -2.56 -6.24 -20.82
C ASN A 105 -3.59 -5.30 -20.21
N ASP A 106 -4.72 -5.16 -20.88
CA ASP A 106 -5.78 -4.27 -20.46
C ASP A 106 -6.20 -4.57 -19.01
N PHE A 107 -6.55 -3.50 -18.30
CA PHE A 107 -7.02 -3.62 -16.93
C PHE A 107 -8.34 -4.38 -16.90
N ASP A 108 -8.38 -5.44 -16.09
CA ASP A 108 -9.55 -6.28 -15.87
C ASP A 108 -9.71 -6.52 -14.37
N ILE A 109 -10.67 -5.83 -13.75
CA ILE A 109 -10.92 -5.89 -12.31
C ILE A 109 -11.27 -7.29 -11.84
N SER A 110 -11.88 -8.13 -12.70
CA SER A 110 -12.24 -9.50 -12.34
C SER A 110 -11.02 -10.39 -12.05
N LYS A 111 -9.82 -9.98 -12.48
CA LYS A 111 -8.56 -10.69 -12.24
C LYS A 111 -7.80 -10.16 -11.02
N LEU A 112 -8.34 -9.19 -10.31
CA LEU A 112 -7.74 -8.67 -9.08
C LEU A 112 -7.58 -9.79 -8.04
N ARG A 113 -6.38 -9.90 -7.47
CA ARG A 113 -6.04 -10.98 -6.51
C ARG A 113 -6.36 -10.65 -5.06
N TYR A 114 -6.70 -9.41 -4.77
CA TYR A 114 -6.96 -8.92 -3.42
C TYR A 114 -8.23 -8.11 -3.41
N ASP A 115 -9.14 -8.45 -2.50
CA ASP A 115 -10.38 -7.67 -2.31
C ASP A 115 -10.08 -6.27 -1.77
N LYS A 116 -9.04 -6.15 -0.93
CA LYS A 116 -8.63 -4.88 -0.34
C LYS A 116 -7.16 -4.58 -0.60
N ILE A 117 -6.91 -3.37 -1.06
CA ILE A 117 -5.59 -2.77 -1.21
C ILE A 117 -5.48 -1.66 -0.16
N ILE A 118 -4.65 -1.88 0.84
CA ILE A 118 -4.54 -1.00 2.00
C ILE A 118 -3.21 -0.26 1.94
N ILE A 119 -3.25 1.05 1.79
CA ILE A 119 -2.07 1.92 1.84
C ILE A 119 -1.76 2.20 3.30
N MET A 120 -0.57 1.81 3.75
CA MET A 120 -0.08 2.00 5.11
C MET A 120 1.20 2.83 5.07
N ALA A 121 1.05 4.12 5.27
CA ALA A 121 2.13 5.11 5.26
C ALA A 121 2.21 5.84 6.60
N ASP A 122 3.35 6.45 6.88
CA ASP A 122 3.56 7.24 8.09
C ASP A 122 2.55 8.40 8.19
N ALA A 123 2.17 8.78 9.41
CA ALA A 123 1.22 9.87 9.66
C ALA A 123 1.89 11.25 9.56
N ASP A 124 2.78 11.44 8.61
CA ASP A 124 3.50 12.67 8.34
C ASP A 124 3.28 13.17 6.90
N VAL A 125 3.96 14.26 6.53
CA VAL A 125 3.84 14.88 5.20
C VAL A 125 4.34 13.94 4.10
N ASP A 126 5.41 13.19 4.35
CA ASP A 126 5.99 12.26 3.38
C ASP A 126 5.05 11.07 3.13
N GLY A 127 4.46 10.51 4.19
CA GLY A 127 3.44 9.46 4.08
C GLY A 127 2.19 9.91 3.35
N ALA A 128 1.72 11.13 3.60
CA ALA A 128 0.61 11.73 2.85
C ALA A 128 0.95 11.90 1.37
N HIS A 129 2.19 12.28 1.05
CA HIS A 129 2.67 12.41 -0.33
C HIS A 129 2.72 11.06 -1.03
N ILE A 130 3.23 10.00 -0.39
CA ILE A 130 3.25 8.64 -0.93
C ILE A 130 1.84 8.14 -1.21
N SER A 131 0.91 8.33 -0.28
CA SER A 131 -0.50 7.97 -0.46
C SER A 131 -1.10 8.69 -1.67
N THR A 132 -0.82 9.98 -1.84
CA THR A 132 -1.28 10.77 -2.99
C THR A 132 -0.71 10.23 -4.31
N LEU A 133 0.57 9.87 -4.35
CA LEU A 133 1.20 9.31 -5.55
C LEU A 133 0.58 7.95 -5.93
N LEU A 134 0.30 7.09 -4.95
CA LEU A 134 -0.37 5.81 -5.17
C LEU A 134 -1.81 5.99 -5.67
N LEU A 135 -2.57 6.88 -5.05
CA LEU A 135 -3.94 7.18 -5.48
C LEU A 135 -3.96 7.76 -6.91
N THR A 136 -3.00 8.62 -7.25
CA THR A 136 -2.86 9.17 -8.61
C THR A 136 -2.56 8.06 -9.63
N LEU A 137 -1.69 7.10 -9.28
CA LEU A 137 -1.40 5.93 -10.10
C LEU A 137 -2.68 5.10 -10.35
N PHE A 138 -3.41 4.78 -9.29
CA PHE A 138 -4.63 3.98 -9.39
C PHE A 138 -5.71 4.71 -10.18
N TYR A 139 -5.96 5.98 -9.88
CA TYR A 139 -6.95 6.78 -10.58
C TYR A 139 -6.68 6.87 -12.07
N ARG A 140 -5.41 7.05 -12.47
CA ARG A 140 -5.02 7.23 -13.86
C ARG A 140 -5.02 5.93 -14.68
N PHE A 141 -4.61 4.82 -14.08
CA PHE A 141 -4.33 3.58 -14.80
C PHE A 141 -5.16 2.38 -14.39
N MET A 142 -5.81 2.44 -13.24
CA MET A 142 -6.63 1.37 -12.66
C MET A 142 -7.85 1.97 -11.92
N PRO A 143 -8.68 2.80 -12.60
CA PRO A 143 -9.70 3.60 -11.93
C PRO A 143 -10.76 2.76 -11.22
N GLU A 144 -11.06 1.55 -11.70
CA GLU A 144 -12.04 0.65 -11.08
C GLU A 144 -11.61 0.19 -9.69
N LEU A 145 -10.30 0.16 -9.37
CA LEU A 145 -9.83 -0.12 -8.00
C LEU A 145 -10.41 0.88 -6.99
N ILE A 146 -10.58 2.13 -7.39
CA ILE A 146 -11.12 3.19 -6.54
C ILE A 146 -12.65 3.19 -6.62
N SER A 147 -13.24 3.16 -7.82
CA SER A 147 -14.69 3.28 -8.01
C SER A 147 -15.47 2.09 -7.45
N GLU A 148 -14.89 0.91 -7.42
CA GLU A 148 -15.48 -0.29 -6.84
C GLU A 148 -15.11 -0.50 -5.35
N GLY A 149 -14.35 0.44 -4.75
CA GLY A 149 -14.13 0.47 -3.31
C GLY A 149 -13.09 -0.53 -2.79
N HIS A 150 -12.09 -0.89 -3.61
CA HIS A 150 -11.02 -1.81 -3.20
C HIS A 150 -9.87 -1.12 -2.48
N VAL A 151 -9.74 0.22 -2.57
CA VAL A 151 -8.60 0.97 -2.01
C VAL A 151 -8.94 1.58 -0.66
N TYR A 152 -8.08 1.34 0.33
CA TYR A 152 -8.19 1.83 1.69
C TYR A 152 -6.90 2.54 2.10
N ILE A 153 -7.00 3.49 3.02
CA ILE A 153 -5.86 4.14 3.65
C ILE A 153 -5.90 3.80 5.14
N ALA A 154 -4.85 3.14 5.63
CA ALA A 154 -4.70 2.89 7.05
C ALA A 154 -4.37 4.20 7.77
N MET A 155 -5.01 4.43 8.91
CA MET A 155 -4.80 5.59 9.77
C MET A 155 -4.09 5.14 11.05
N PRO A 156 -2.74 5.12 11.08
CA PRO A 156 -2.02 4.73 12.29
C PRO A 156 -2.24 5.77 13.41
N PRO A 157 -2.27 5.35 14.68
CA PRO A 157 -2.36 6.28 15.79
C PRO A 157 -1.08 7.12 15.92
N LEU A 158 -1.23 8.38 16.32
CA LEU A 158 -0.08 9.25 16.63
C LEU A 158 0.46 9.03 18.04
N TYR A 159 -0.40 8.59 18.97
CA TYR A 159 -0.05 8.44 20.36
C TYR A 159 -0.67 7.17 20.97
N LYS A 160 0.01 6.64 22.00
CA LYS A 160 -0.52 5.66 22.93
C LYS A 160 -0.48 6.28 24.33
N ALA A 161 -1.63 6.41 24.96
CA ALA A 161 -1.75 6.89 26.33
C ALA A 161 -1.78 5.70 27.28
N ILE A 162 -0.87 5.69 28.27
CA ILE A 162 -0.69 4.63 29.25
C ILE A 162 -0.99 5.22 30.63
N PRO A 163 -2.23 5.12 31.14
CA PRO A 163 -2.58 5.62 32.45
C PRO A 163 -1.97 4.77 33.55
N SER A 164 -1.69 5.39 34.71
CA SER A 164 -1.22 4.67 35.91
C SER A 164 -2.24 3.66 36.45
N LYS A 165 -3.52 3.85 36.13
CA LYS A 165 -4.63 2.94 36.45
C LYS A 165 -5.63 2.99 35.28
N GLY A 166 -6.03 1.82 34.77
CA GLY A 166 -6.96 1.70 33.66
C GLY A 166 -6.33 1.07 32.43
N GLN A 167 -7.03 1.11 31.30
CA GLN A 167 -6.59 0.55 30.03
C GLN A 167 -5.79 1.57 29.22
N GLU A 168 -4.82 1.08 28.48
CA GLU A 168 -4.11 1.85 27.48
C GLU A 168 -5.07 2.26 26.34
N GLU A 169 -4.81 3.41 25.73
CA GLU A 169 -5.66 3.92 24.65
C GLU A 169 -4.83 4.51 23.51
N TYR A 170 -5.14 4.12 22.30
CA TYR A 170 -4.57 4.72 21.09
C TYR A 170 -5.31 6.00 20.73
N LEU A 171 -4.53 7.05 20.42
CA LEU A 171 -5.04 8.37 20.07
C LEU A 171 -4.54 8.72 18.68
N TYR A 172 -5.46 8.94 17.77
CA TYR A 172 -5.17 9.05 16.35
C TYR A 172 -4.72 10.45 15.91
N ASP A 173 -5.06 11.47 16.67
CA ASP A 173 -4.70 12.87 16.37
C ASP A 173 -4.53 13.71 17.64
N ASP A 174 -4.08 14.95 17.45
CA ASP A 174 -3.92 15.92 18.56
C ASP A 174 -5.25 16.30 19.22
N ALA A 175 -6.36 16.25 18.50
CA ALA A 175 -7.68 16.51 19.03
C ALA A 175 -8.12 15.40 19.99
N ALA A 176 -7.84 14.13 19.64
CA ALA A 176 -8.07 12.98 20.52
C ALA A 176 -7.21 13.09 21.80
N LEU A 177 -5.94 13.49 21.67
CA LEU A 177 -5.06 13.72 22.80
C LEU A 177 -5.60 14.84 23.73
N ALA A 178 -6.07 15.94 23.15
CA ALA A 178 -6.65 17.04 23.92
C ALA A 178 -7.91 16.62 24.69
N LYS A 179 -8.77 15.81 24.05
CA LYS A 179 -9.95 15.21 24.71
C LYS A 179 -9.56 14.24 25.82
N TYR A 180 -8.57 13.38 25.57
CA TYR A 180 -8.05 12.45 26.56
C TYR A 180 -7.53 13.17 27.81
N ARG A 181 -6.70 14.23 27.64
CA ARG A 181 -6.18 15.05 28.74
C ARG A 181 -7.28 15.69 29.59
N LYS A 182 -8.38 16.11 28.98
CA LYS A 182 -9.52 16.71 29.70
C LYS A 182 -10.30 15.71 30.56
N ARG A 183 -10.45 14.46 30.09
CA ARG A 183 -11.23 13.45 30.81
C ARG A 183 -10.39 12.64 31.80
N GLN A 184 -9.09 12.52 31.58
CA GLN A 184 -8.19 11.76 32.41
C GLN A 184 -7.84 12.53 33.69
N LYS A 185 -8.23 12.00 34.86
CA LYS A 185 -8.02 12.63 36.18
C LYS A 185 -6.73 12.22 36.87
N GLY A 186 -5.96 11.28 36.33
CA GLY A 186 -4.74 10.74 36.90
C GLY A 186 -3.52 10.92 36.01
N ASN A 187 -2.36 10.57 36.57
CA ASN A 187 -1.12 10.57 35.79
C ASN A 187 -1.16 9.51 34.67
N PHE A 188 -0.60 9.84 33.53
CA PHE A 188 -0.42 8.92 32.42
C PHE A 188 0.89 9.20 31.70
N THR A 189 1.45 8.17 31.09
CA THR A 189 2.60 8.28 30.18
C THR A 189 2.06 8.37 28.76
N LEU A 190 2.68 9.22 27.95
CA LEU A 190 2.34 9.37 26.53
C LEU A 190 3.49 8.84 25.67
N GLN A 191 3.23 7.79 24.93
CA GLN A 191 4.14 7.32 23.88
C GLN A 191 3.71 7.98 22.55
N ARG A 192 4.64 8.59 21.86
CA ARG A 192 4.41 9.18 20.52
C ARG A 192 5.03 8.28 19.49
N TYR A 193 4.27 7.94 18.44
CA TYR A 193 4.78 7.26 17.25
C TYR A 193 5.15 8.28 16.18
N LYS A 194 6.42 8.30 15.77
CA LYS A 194 6.90 9.16 14.67
C LYS A 194 6.67 8.53 13.31
N GLY A 195 6.57 7.20 13.27
CA GLY A 195 6.32 6.45 12.05
C GLY A 195 6.02 4.99 12.34
N LEU A 196 5.54 4.27 11.32
CA LEU A 196 5.21 2.84 11.40
C LEU A 196 6.42 1.97 11.77
N GLY A 197 7.63 2.40 11.44
CA GLY A 197 8.86 1.69 11.76
C GLY A 197 9.19 1.65 13.25
N GLU A 198 8.53 2.48 14.08
CA GLU A 198 8.65 2.47 15.54
C GLU A 198 7.63 1.51 16.22
N MET A 199 6.67 0.99 15.45
CA MET A 199 5.69 0.03 15.93
C MET A 199 6.24 -1.38 15.80
N ASP A 200 6.07 -2.18 16.86
CA ASP A 200 6.33 -3.61 16.79
C ASP A 200 5.20 -4.38 16.09
N ALA A 201 5.37 -5.67 15.91
CA ALA A 201 4.41 -6.50 15.20
C ALA A 201 3.05 -6.58 15.91
N GLU A 202 3.04 -6.57 17.24
CA GLU A 202 1.82 -6.64 18.04
C GLU A 202 1.02 -5.35 17.91
N GLN A 203 1.69 -4.21 17.98
CA GLN A 203 1.08 -2.88 17.80
C GLN A 203 0.52 -2.65 16.39
N LEU A 204 1.16 -3.24 15.36
CA LEU A 204 0.65 -3.17 13.98
C LEU A 204 -0.53 -4.11 13.72
N TRP A 205 -0.66 -5.18 14.53
CA TRP A 205 -1.77 -6.12 14.43
C TRP A 205 -3.06 -5.56 15.06
N GLU A 206 -2.96 -4.86 16.18
CA GLU A 206 -4.09 -4.22 16.89
C GLU A 206 -4.80 -3.16 16.04
#